data_ffce52e7387d91dea654ae61424736cd
#
_entry.id   ffce52e7387d91dea654ae61424736cd
#
_cell.length_a   1.000
_cell.length_b   1.000
_cell.length_c   1.000
_cell.angle_alpha   90.00
_cell.angle_beta   90.00
_cell.angle_gamma   90.00
#
_symmetry.space_group_name_H-M   'P 1'
#
loop_
_entity.id
_entity.type
_entity.pdbx_description
1 polymer ?
#
loop_
_entity_poly.entity_id
_entity_poly.type
_entity_poly.pdbx_seq_one_letter_code
_entity_poly.pdbx_strand_id
1 'polypeptide(L)'
;MSVFVDTNVIGYMRDIRNVQKRLKARDWLVELQERNALVINQQVLRETYRVLTEKLRLQPASSIREAVLDLLPLATAPDGAELWELAWSLQDRYRTGWWDSLLLSSAITAGCRWFLTEDRGIPLSISEIIVVDAFSVDMSTVLNAI
;
A
#
# COMPACT_ATOMS: atom_id res chain seq x y z
N MET A 1 -10.78 1.54 12.11
CA MET A 1 -10.84 1.22 10.67
C MET A 1 -9.44 1.10 10.12
N SER A 2 -9.23 0.24 9.15
CA SER A 2 -7.89 -0.02 8.63
C SER A 2 -7.61 0.70 7.30
N VAL A 3 -6.33 0.87 7.04
CA VAL A 3 -5.77 1.54 5.87
C VAL A 3 -4.90 0.55 5.12
N PHE A 4 -5.24 0.27 3.88
CA PHE A 4 -4.38 -0.51 3.00
C PHE A 4 -3.32 0.40 2.40
N VAL A 5 -2.06 -0.01 2.46
CA VAL A 5 -0.93 0.81 2.00
C VAL A 5 -0.32 0.20 0.74
N ASP A 6 -0.28 0.98 -0.32
CA ASP A 6 0.27 0.57 -1.61
C ASP A 6 1.80 0.50 -1.58
N THR A 7 2.35 -0.28 -2.49
CA THR A 7 3.79 -0.53 -2.65
C THR A 7 4.62 0.74 -2.73
N ASN A 8 4.17 1.74 -3.49
CA ASN A 8 4.93 2.97 -3.66
C ASN A 8 5.18 3.71 -2.34
N VAL A 9 4.20 3.72 -1.43
CA VAL A 9 4.34 4.37 -0.13
C VAL A 9 5.38 3.66 0.72
N ILE A 10 5.33 2.33 0.78
CA ILE A 10 6.30 1.53 1.54
C ILE A 10 7.70 1.68 0.94
N GLY A 11 7.80 1.68 -0.39
CA GLY A 11 9.07 1.85 -1.08
C GLY A 11 9.78 3.18 -0.76
N TYR A 12 9.01 4.26 -0.61
CA TYR A 12 9.60 5.56 -0.28
C TYR A 12 10.29 5.60 1.06
N MET A 13 9.93 4.76 2.01
CA MET A 13 10.64 4.69 3.31
C MET A 13 12.15 4.49 3.17
N ARG A 14 12.58 3.88 2.09
CA ARG A 14 13.97 3.54 1.81
C ARG A 14 14.54 4.28 0.59
N ASP A 15 13.80 5.23 0.03
CA ASP A 15 14.24 6.00 -1.12
C ASP A 15 14.98 7.27 -0.67
N ILE A 16 16.30 7.20 -0.66
CA ILE A 16 17.15 8.32 -0.24
C ILE A 16 17.16 9.49 -1.23
N ARG A 17 16.65 9.30 -2.46
CA ARG A 17 16.61 10.34 -3.49
C ARG A 17 15.56 11.40 -3.20
N ASN A 18 14.55 11.09 -2.44
CA ASN A 18 13.47 12.01 -2.06
C ASN A 18 13.26 12.00 -0.55
N VAL A 19 13.95 12.90 0.14
CA VAL A 19 13.94 12.97 1.60
C VAL A 19 12.56 13.31 2.14
N GLN A 20 11.81 14.24 1.50
CA GLN A 20 10.50 14.65 1.97
C GLN A 20 9.48 13.50 1.91
N LYS A 21 9.44 12.78 0.78
CA LYS A 21 8.55 11.61 0.65
C LYS A 21 8.98 10.47 1.57
N ARG A 22 10.26 10.25 1.73
CA ARG A 22 10.78 9.24 2.67
C ARG A 22 10.30 9.50 4.10
N LEU A 23 10.44 10.72 4.57
CA LEU A 23 10.02 11.09 5.92
C LEU A 23 8.51 10.98 6.08
N LYS A 24 7.73 11.44 5.11
CA LYS A 24 6.28 11.35 5.17
C LYS A 24 5.77 9.90 5.10
N ALA A 25 6.36 9.08 4.25
CA ALA A 25 6.04 7.65 4.19
C ALA A 25 6.34 6.96 5.53
N ARG A 26 7.48 7.28 6.14
CA ARG A 26 7.85 6.77 7.46
C ARG A 26 6.84 7.18 8.52
N ASP A 27 6.45 8.44 8.54
CA ASP A 27 5.45 8.94 9.49
C ASP A 27 4.12 8.20 9.33
N TRP A 28 3.64 8.00 8.10
CA TRP A 28 2.46 7.21 7.83
C TRP A 28 2.53 5.81 8.43
N LEU A 29 3.63 5.11 8.18
CA LEU A 29 3.75 3.73 8.62
C LEU A 29 3.85 3.62 10.14
N VAL A 30 4.56 4.52 10.80
CA VAL A 30 4.62 4.58 12.26
C VAL A 30 3.24 4.83 12.86
N GLU A 31 2.56 5.87 12.40
CA GLU A 31 1.25 6.24 12.92
C GLU A 31 0.20 5.15 12.72
N LEU A 32 0.20 4.51 11.55
CA LEU A 32 -0.74 3.43 11.26
C LEU A 32 -0.44 2.16 12.07
N GLN A 33 0.84 1.84 12.29
CA GLN A 33 1.22 0.70 13.12
C GLN A 33 0.85 0.92 14.58
N GLU A 34 1.10 2.10 15.12
CA GLU A 34 0.73 2.43 16.51
C GLU A 34 -0.78 2.31 16.76
N ARG A 35 -1.58 2.53 15.73
CA ARG A 35 -3.05 2.40 15.80
C ARG A 35 -3.56 1.01 15.43
N ASN A 36 -2.68 0.07 15.12
CA ASN A 36 -3.05 -1.24 14.57
C ASN A 36 -3.94 -1.15 13.33
N ALA A 37 -3.73 -0.13 12.52
CA ALA A 37 -4.55 0.19 11.34
C ALA A 37 -3.86 -0.13 10.02
N LEU A 38 -2.57 -0.46 10.02
CA LEU A 38 -1.80 -0.76 8.82
C LEU A 38 -2.12 -2.15 8.28
N VAL A 39 -2.58 -2.22 7.04
CA VAL A 39 -2.85 -3.48 6.35
C VAL A 39 -2.13 -3.48 5.00
N ILE A 40 -1.46 -4.56 4.70
CA ILE A 40 -0.89 -4.87 3.39
C ILE A 40 -1.17 -6.34 3.05
N ASN A 41 -0.78 -6.76 1.86
CA ASN A 41 -0.78 -8.17 1.48
C ASN A 41 0.61 -8.59 0.98
N GLN A 42 0.76 -9.85 0.62
CA GLN A 42 2.05 -10.36 0.15
C GLN A 42 2.45 -9.80 -1.22
N GLN A 43 1.50 -9.43 -2.07
CA GLN A 43 1.81 -8.76 -3.33
C GLN A 43 2.59 -7.45 -3.08
N VAL A 44 2.13 -6.63 -2.13
CA VAL A 44 2.83 -5.40 -1.74
C VAL A 44 4.27 -5.70 -1.35
N LEU A 45 4.50 -6.74 -0.56
CA LEU A 45 5.86 -7.11 -0.12
C LEU A 45 6.74 -7.60 -1.26
N ARG A 46 6.20 -8.43 -2.16
CA ARG A 46 6.94 -8.90 -3.34
C ARG A 46 7.33 -7.74 -4.25
N GLU A 47 6.41 -6.83 -4.49
CA GLU A 47 6.67 -5.65 -5.32
C GLU A 47 7.65 -4.69 -4.64
N THR A 48 7.54 -4.51 -3.32
CA THR A 48 8.49 -3.71 -2.54
C THR A 48 9.91 -4.28 -2.66
N TYR A 49 10.07 -5.57 -2.47
CA TYR A 49 11.38 -6.20 -2.61
C TYR A 49 11.97 -5.98 -4.01
N ARG A 50 11.17 -6.16 -5.04
CA ARG A 50 11.59 -5.95 -6.42
C ARG A 50 12.02 -4.49 -6.67
N VAL A 51 11.24 -3.53 -6.21
CA VAL A 51 11.55 -2.10 -6.37
C VAL A 51 12.85 -1.75 -5.65
N LEU A 52 13.02 -2.18 -4.43
CA LEU A 52 14.20 -1.83 -3.62
C LEU A 52 15.49 -2.48 -4.15
N THR A 53 15.39 -3.70 -4.70
CA THR A 53 16.57 -4.43 -5.18
C THR A 53 16.86 -4.22 -6.67
N GLU A 54 15.84 -4.19 -7.52
CA GLU A 54 16.00 -4.10 -8.97
C GLU A 54 16.02 -2.66 -9.50
N LYS A 55 15.13 -1.80 -8.99
CA LYS A 55 15.04 -0.39 -9.44
C LYS A 55 16.00 0.51 -8.67
N LEU A 56 15.91 0.50 -7.35
CA LEU A 56 16.73 1.35 -6.50
C LEU A 56 18.11 0.75 -6.22
N ARG A 57 18.25 -0.55 -6.43
CA ARG A 57 19.51 -1.29 -6.25
C ARG A 57 20.18 -1.04 -4.90
N LEU A 58 19.36 -1.01 -3.84
CA LEU A 58 19.83 -0.78 -2.49
C LEU A 58 20.69 -1.96 -2.01
N GLN A 59 21.74 -1.63 -1.27
CA GLN A 59 22.70 -2.61 -0.73
C GLN A 59 22.86 -2.43 0.78
N PRO A 60 23.16 -3.49 1.51
CA PRO A 60 23.22 -4.88 1.04
C PRO A 60 21.83 -5.50 0.88
N ALA A 61 21.68 -6.47 -0.02
CA ALA A 61 20.41 -7.17 -0.25
C ALA A 61 19.87 -7.88 0.99
N SER A 62 20.75 -8.35 1.88
CA SER A 62 20.37 -8.98 3.14
C SER A 62 19.57 -8.03 4.04
N SER A 63 19.96 -6.77 4.08
CA SER A 63 19.25 -5.74 4.85
C SER A 63 17.82 -5.51 4.31
N ILE A 64 17.67 -5.52 2.99
CA ILE A 64 16.36 -5.39 2.34
C ILE A 64 15.48 -6.59 2.64
N ARG A 65 16.04 -7.81 2.62
CA ARG A 65 15.31 -9.04 2.94
C ARG A 65 14.81 -9.02 4.39
N GLU A 66 15.64 -8.59 5.33
CA GLU A 66 15.22 -8.43 6.73
C GLU A 66 14.08 -7.43 6.86
N ALA A 67 14.15 -6.28 6.19
CA ALA A 67 13.10 -5.27 6.23
C ALA A 67 11.78 -5.80 5.69
N VAL A 68 11.81 -6.58 4.61
CA VAL A 68 10.60 -7.21 4.05
C VAL A 68 10.02 -8.24 5.01
N LEU A 69 10.86 -9.06 5.63
CA LEU A 69 10.42 -10.05 6.61
C LEU A 69 9.82 -9.39 7.85
N ASP A 70 10.33 -8.24 8.27
CA ASP A 70 9.78 -7.49 9.40
C ASP A 70 8.36 -6.98 9.12
N LEU A 71 8.03 -6.73 7.86
CA LEU A 71 6.70 -6.30 7.45
C LEU A 71 5.72 -7.46 7.21
N LEU A 72 6.22 -8.68 7.11
CA LEU A 72 5.39 -9.85 6.78
C LEU A 72 4.20 -10.06 7.74
N PRO A 73 4.31 -9.83 9.07
CA PRO A 73 3.16 -9.95 9.96
C PRO A 73 2.02 -8.97 9.65
N LEU A 74 2.29 -7.89 8.94
CA LEU A 74 1.27 -6.90 8.51
C LEU A 74 0.56 -7.30 7.22
N ALA A 75 1.05 -8.31 6.52
CA ALA A 75 0.48 -8.82 5.27
C ALA A 75 -0.71 -9.76 5.56
N THR A 76 -1.73 -9.21 6.20
CA THR A 76 -2.93 -9.95 6.65
C THR A 76 -4.04 -10.00 5.61
N ALA A 77 -4.03 -9.09 4.63
CA ALA A 77 -5.04 -9.08 3.57
C ALA A 77 -4.81 -10.22 2.57
N PRO A 78 -5.88 -10.75 1.95
CA PRO A 78 -5.76 -11.88 1.04
C PRO A 78 -4.98 -11.52 -0.24
N ASP A 79 -4.35 -12.52 -0.84
CA ASP A 79 -3.55 -12.37 -2.06
C ASP A 79 -3.55 -13.68 -2.86
N GLY A 80 -4.67 -14.01 -3.47
CA GLY A 80 -4.78 -15.23 -4.25
C GLY A 80 -5.90 -15.18 -5.27
N ALA A 81 -6.21 -16.31 -5.86
CA ALA A 81 -7.24 -16.43 -6.90
C ALA A 81 -8.64 -16.03 -6.40
N GLU A 82 -8.87 -16.06 -5.10
CA GLU A 82 -10.11 -15.60 -4.48
C GLU A 82 -10.43 -14.13 -4.78
N LEU A 83 -9.43 -13.33 -5.17
CA LEU A 83 -9.61 -11.91 -5.51
C LEU A 83 -9.98 -11.66 -6.96
N TRP A 84 -9.83 -12.64 -7.85
CA TRP A 84 -9.84 -12.39 -9.30
C TRP A 84 -11.20 -11.92 -9.81
N GLU A 85 -12.30 -12.53 -9.37
CA GLU A 85 -13.64 -12.10 -9.83
C GLU A 85 -13.94 -10.65 -9.42
N LEU A 86 -13.60 -10.28 -8.19
CA LEU A 86 -13.75 -8.91 -7.73
C LEU A 86 -12.83 -7.97 -8.51
N ALA A 87 -11.59 -8.36 -8.77
CA ALA A 87 -10.64 -7.56 -9.54
C ALA A 87 -11.12 -7.32 -10.97
N TRP A 88 -11.68 -8.33 -11.64
CA TRP A 88 -12.28 -8.16 -12.96
C TRP A 88 -13.49 -7.22 -12.92
N SER A 89 -14.32 -7.33 -11.91
CA SER A 89 -15.45 -6.43 -11.70
C SER A 89 -15.00 -4.97 -11.55
N LEU A 90 -13.91 -4.75 -10.81
CA LEU A 90 -13.32 -3.40 -10.65
C LEU A 90 -12.76 -2.87 -11.97
N GLN A 91 -12.06 -3.72 -12.74
CA GLN A 91 -11.56 -3.34 -14.07
C GLN A 91 -12.71 -2.92 -15.00
N ASP A 92 -13.79 -3.68 -15.02
CA ASP A 92 -14.93 -3.41 -15.88
C ASP A 92 -15.64 -2.11 -15.49
N ARG A 93 -15.76 -1.84 -14.20
CA ARG A 93 -16.51 -0.69 -13.69
C ARG A 93 -15.67 0.60 -13.64
N TYR A 94 -14.42 0.51 -13.20
CA TYR A 94 -13.58 1.68 -12.94
C TYR A 94 -12.42 1.82 -13.92
N ARG A 95 -12.21 0.85 -14.78
CA ARG A 95 -11.12 0.80 -15.76
C ARG A 95 -9.72 0.89 -15.13
N THR A 96 -9.57 0.34 -13.95
CA THR A 96 -8.29 0.23 -13.26
C THR A 96 -7.42 -0.85 -13.90
N GLY A 97 -6.09 -0.72 -13.79
CA GLY A 97 -5.16 -1.74 -14.25
C GLY A 97 -5.30 -3.04 -13.46
N TRP A 98 -4.82 -4.15 -14.02
CA TRP A 98 -4.94 -5.47 -13.38
C TRP A 98 -4.30 -5.51 -11.99
N TRP A 99 -3.07 -5.03 -11.87
CA TRP A 99 -2.33 -5.05 -10.59
C TRP A 99 -2.97 -4.17 -9.53
N ASP A 100 -3.41 -2.97 -9.90
CA ASP A 100 -4.14 -2.09 -8.99
C ASP A 100 -5.48 -2.69 -8.58
N SER A 101 -6.18 -3.34 -9.51
CA SER A 101 -7.45 -4.00 -9.22
C SER A 101 -7.29 -5.14 -8.23
N LEU A 102 -6.19 -5.89 -8.31
CA LEU A 102 -5.88 -6.94 -7.32
C LEU A 102 -5.63 -6.36 -5.93
N LEU A 103 -4.85 -5.27 -5.82
CA LEU A 103 -4.60 -4.62 -4.53
C LEU A 103 -5.87 -4.02 -3.95
N LEU A 104 -6.68 -3.36 -4.78
CA LEU A 104 -7.97 -2.80 -4.34
C LEU A 104 -8.93 -3.90 -3.88
N SER A 105 -8.98 -5.02 -4.60
CA SER A 105 -9.78 -6.19 -4.22
C SER A 105 -9.34 -6.76 -2.88
N SER A 106 -8.03 -6.83 -2.65
CA SER A 106 -7.46 -7.26 -1.38
C SER A 106 -7.90 -6.34 -0.23
N ALA A 107 -7.79 -5.03 -0.45
CA ALA A 107 -8.19 -4.02 0.52
C ALA A 107 -9.69 -4.10 0.87
N ILE A 108 -10.54 -4.23 -0.15
CA ILE A 108 -11.99 -4.38 0.03
C ILE A 108 -12.30 -5.65 0.83
N THR A 109 -11.71 -6.77 0.44
CA THR A 109 -11.94 -8.06 1.10
C THR A 109 -11.46 -8.04 2.56
N ALA A 110 -10.38 -7.32 2.85
CA ALA A 110 -9.87 -7.13 4.21
C ALA A 110 -10.70 -6.13 5.04
N GLY A 111 -11.70 -5.49 4.46
CA GLY A 111 -12.54 -4.51 5.16
C GLY A 111 -11.87 -3.16 5.39
N CYS A 112 -10.85 -2.82 4.62
CA CYS A 112 -10.21 -1.52 4.73
C CYS A 112 -11.13 -0.40 4.25
N ARG A 113 -11.07 0.73 4.95
CA ARG A 113 -11.81 1.94 4.56
C ARG A 113 -10.99 2.85 3.65
N TRP A 114 -9.68 2.82 3.78
CA TRP A 114 -8.76 3.72 3.10
C TRP A 114 -7.74 2.94 2.29
N PHE A 115 -7.38 3.48 1.13
CA PHE A 115 -6.30 2.97 0.29
C PHE A 115 -5.28 4.09 0.09
N LEU A 116 -4.10 3.94 0.65
CA LEU A 116 -3.05 4.94 0.66
C LEU A 116 -2.06 4.68 -0.46
N THR A 117 -1.95 5.62 -1.40
CA THR A 117 -1.12 5.49 -2.60
C THR A 117 -0.62 6.86 -3.07
N GLU A 118 0.28 6.90 -4.03
CA GLU A 118 0.53 8.12 -4.81
C GLU A 118 0.06 7.97 -6.27
N ASP A 119 -0.50 6.82 -6.64
CA ASP A 119 -0.98 6.58 -8.00
C ASP A 119 -2.25 7.40 -8.29
N ARG A 120 -2.13 8.32 -9.24
CA ARG A 120 -3.24 9.18 -9.67
C ARG A 120 -4.14 8.55 -10.72
N GLY A 121 -3.79 7.37 -11.23
CA GLY A 121 -4.61 6.61 -12.17
C GLY A 121 -5.77 5.88 -11.52
N ILE A 122 -5.86 5.88 -10.20
CA ILE A 122 -6.94 5.24 -9.44
C ILE A 122 -7.99 6.29 -9.07
N PRO A 123 -9.30 6.04 -9.32
CA PRO A 123 -10.36 6.95 -8.88
C PRO A 123 -10.34 7.17 -7.36
N LEU A 124 -10.74 8.36 -6.91
CA LEU A 124 -10.72 8.74 -5.50
C LEU A 124 -11.68 7.93 -4.62
N SER A 125 -12.68 7.28 -5.22
CA SER A 125 -13.60 6.40 -4.51
C SER A 125 -13.86 5.16 -5.34
N ILE A 126 -13.64 4.01 -4.74
CA ILE A 126 -13.88 2.71 -5.38
C ILE A 126 -14.66 1.85 -4.39
N SER A 127 -15.94 1.53 -4.76
CA SER A 127 -16.83 0.84 -3.85
C SER A 127 -16.92 1.60 -2.52
N GLU A 128 -16.59 0.99 -1.40
CA GLU A 128 -16.58 1.63 -0.09
C GLU A 128 -15.22 2.20 0.32
N ILE A 129 -14.20 2.04 -0.54
CA ILE A 129 -12.84 2.51 -0.25
C ILE A 129 -12.66 3.96 -0.69
N ILE A 130 -12.05 4.75 0.17
CA ILE A 130 -11.57 6.08 -0.15
C ILE A 130 -10.08 5.99 -0.47
N VAL A 131 -9.72 6.42 -1.69
CA VAL A 131 -8.34 6.45 -2.15
C VAL A 131 -7.71 7.79 -1.80
N VAL A 132 -6.55 7.77 -1.19
CA VAL A 132 -5.87 8.95 -0.66
C VAL A 132 -4.44 9.01 -1.17
N ASP A 133 -4.04 10.17 -1.69
CA ASP A 133 -2.63 10.43 -2.01
C ASP A 133 -1.86 10.69 -0.71
N ALA A 134 -0.93 9.77 -0.41
CA ALA A 134 -0.13 9.79 0.81
C ALA A 134 0.68 11.08 0.98
N PHE A 135 1.07 11.71 -0.13
CA PHE A 135 1.99 12.84 -0.12
C PHE A 135 1.32 14.20 -0.30
N SER A 136 0.03 14.22 -0.58
CA SER A 136 -0.77 15.44 -0.76
C SER A 136 -1.77 15.66 0.37
N VAL A 137 -2.27 14.60 1.00
CA VAL A 137 -3.28 14.70 2.05
C VAL A 137 -2.64 15.10 3.39
N ASP A 138 -3.40 15.84 4.19
CA ASP A 138 -3.07 16.01 5.60
C ASP A 138 -3.37 14.67 6.32
N MET A 139 -2.36 14.11 6.98
CA MET A 139 -2.47 12.83 7.68
C MET A 139 -3.62 12.81 8.68
N SER A 140 -3.87 13.93 9.34
CA SER A 140 -4.95 14.04 10.34
C SER A 140 -6.33 13.71 9.76
N THR A 141 -6.55 13.99 8.48
CA THR A 141 -7.80 13.66 7.79
C THR A 141 -8.14 12.18 7.88
N VAL A 142 -7.14 11.33 7.72
CA VAL A 142 -7.28 9.88 7.81
C VAL A 142 -7.17 9.40 9.26
N LEU A 143 -6.15 9.85 9.97
CA LEU A 143 -5.85 9.37 11.33
C LEU A 143 -6.97 9.69 12.32
N ASN A 144 -7.65 10.82 12.18
CA ASN A 144 -8.77 11.17 13.05
C ASN A 144 -10.05 10.38 12.75
N ALA A 145 -10.10 9.69 11.60
CA ALA A 145 -11.24 8.87 11.19
C ALA A 145 -11.05 7.38 11.48
N ILE A 146 -9.92 6.99 12.03
CA ILE A 146 -9.59 5.59 12.36
C ILE A 146 -10.08 5.22 13.76
#